data_96727482e85baf3f8db60f4efa750946
#
_entry.id   96727482e85baf3f8db60f4efa750946
#
_cell.length_a   1.000
_cell.length_b   1.000
_cell.length_c   1.000
_cell.angle_alpha   90.00
_cell.angle_beta   90.00
_cell.angle_gamma   90.00
#
_symmetry.space_group_name_H-M   'P 1'
#
loop_
_entity.id
_entity.type
_entity.pdbx_description
1 polymer ?
#
loop_
_entity_poly.entity_id
_entity_poly.type
_entity_poly.pdbx_seq_one_letter_code
_entity_poly.pdbx_strand_id
1 'polypeptide(L)' 'MRARDLRDLNDEELEHRLADTRQELFNLRFQAATGALENTTRLKLAKREIARILTTQHQRNSTKQKVES' A
#
# COMPACT_ATOMS: atom_id res chain seq x y z
N MET A 1 6.56 2.08 -5.94
CA MET A 1 6.27 3.53 -5.90
C MET A 1 7.01 4.15 -4.72
N ARG A 2 7.60 5.30 -4.91
CA ARG A 2 8.35 5.99 -3.85
C ARG A 2 7.37 6.78 -2.98
N ALA A 3 7.77 7.03 -1.71
CA ALA A 3 6.95 7.84 -0.79
C ALA A 3 6.64 9.22 -1.37
N ARG A 4 7.57 9.78 -2.14
CA ARG A 4 7.39 11.06 -2.82
C ARG A 4 6.20 11.03 -3.79
N ASP A 5 6.08 9.95 -4.55
CA ASP A 5 4.99 9.79 -5.51
C ASP A 5 3.64 9.65 -4.81
N LEU A 6 3.63 8.98 -3.65
CA LEU A 6 2.43 8.82 -2.86
C LEU A 6 1.91 10.15 -2.29
N ARG A 7 2.82 11.08 -1.97
CA ARG A 7 2.43 12.39 -1.45
C ARG A 7 1.72 13.26 -2.48
N ASP A 8 1.97 13.02 -3.77
CA ASP A 8 1.34 13.77 -4.85
C ASP A 8 -0.07 13.27 -5.17
N LEU A 9 -0.46 12.12 -4.64
CA LEU A 9 -1.79 11.56 -4.85
C LEU A 9 -2.80 12.16 -3.88
N ASN A 10 -4.05 12.37 -4.36
CA ASN A 10 -5.13 12.75 -3.47
C ASN A 10 -5.65 11.53 -2.70
N ASP A 11 -6.55 11.74 -1.73
CA ASP A 11 -7.03 10.66 -0.86
C ASP A 11 -7.73 9.55 -1.64
N GLU A 12 -8.51 9.91 -2.65
CA GLU A 12 -9.22 8.96 -3.49
C GLU A 12 -8.24 8.09 -4.28
N GLU A 13 -7.20 8.71 -4.85
CA GLU A 13 -6.17 8.00 -5.58
C GLU A 13 -5.38 7.06 -4.66
N LEU A 14 -5.11 7.48 -3.42
CA LEU A 14 -4.46 6.63 -2.43
C LEU A 14 -5.29 5.41 -2.10
N GLU A 15 -6.61 5.57 -1.94
CA GLU A 15 -7.50 4.44 -1.69
C GLU A 15 -7.53 3.47 -2.86
N HIS A 16 -7.56 3.99 -4.10
CA HIS A 16 -7.48 3.15 -5.29
C HIS A 16 -6.18 2.36 -5.33
N ARG A 17 -5.08 3.05 -5.06
CA ARG A 17 -3.77 2.42 -5.05
C ARG A 17 -3.68 1.33 -3.99
N LEU A 18 -4.26 1.60 -2.82
CA LEU A 18 -4.29 0.63 -1.73
C LEU A 18 -5.09 -0.61 -2.11
N ALA A 19 -6.28 -0.41 -2.70
CA ALA A 19 -7.12 -1.52 -3.13
C ALA A 19 -6.40 -2.38 -4.17
N ASP A 20 -5.78 -1.75 -5.17
CA ASP A 20 -5.05 -2.45 -6.21
C ASP A 20 -3.88 -3.25 -5.64
N THR A 21 -3.13 -2.63 -4.73
CA THR A 21 -1.96 -3.29 -4.12
C THR A 21 -2.38 -4.43 -3.22
N ARG A 22 -3.48 -4.29 -2.49
CA ARG A 22 -4.04 -5.38 -1.67
C ARG A 22 -4.47 -6.56 -2.53
N GLN A 23 -5.08 -6.27 -3.67
CA GLN A 23 -5.48 -7.31 -4.62
C GLN A 23 -4.25 -8.05 -5.15
N GLU A 24 -3.21 -7.32 -5.52
CA GLU A 24 -1.95 -7.90 -5.97
C GLU A 24 -1.33 -8.76 -4.88
N LEU A 25 -1.30 -8.27 -3.63
CA LEU A 25 -0.76 -9.04 -2.51
C LEU A 25 -1.53 -10.33 -2.30
N PHE A 26 -2.86 -10.27 -2.38
CA PHE A 26 -3.69 -11.45 -2.24
C PHE A 26 -3.35 -12.49 -3.31
N ASN A 27 -3.22 -12.06 -4.56
CA ASN A 27 -2.88 -12.94 -5.67
C ASN A 27 -1.49 -13.55 -5.48
N LEU A 28 -0.51 -12.77 -5.04
CA LEU A 28 0.84 -13.24 -4.79
C LEU A 28 0.88 -14.26 -3.64
N ARG A 29 0.11 -14.02 -2.59
CA ARG A 29 -0.01 -14.96 -1.47
C ARG A 29 -0.63 -16.27 -1.91
N PHE A 30 -1.65 -16.19 -2.77
CA PHE A 30 -2.28 -17.38 -3.31
C PHE A 30 -1.28 -18.19 -4.14
N GLN A 31 -0.51 -17.51 -4.99
CA GLN A 31 0.53 -18.17 -5.79
C GLN A 31 1.59 -18.82 -4.93
N ALA A 32 2.00 -18.14 -3.85
CA ALA A 32 2.97 -18.70 -2.91
C ALA A 32 2.43 -19.95 -2.22
N ALA A 33 1.15 -19.92 -1.84
CA ALA A 33 0.51 -21.06 -1.15
C ALA A 33 0.39 -22.27 -2.07
N THR A 34 0.19 -22.06 -3.37
CA THR A 34 0.09 -23.16 -4.34
C THR A 34 1.43 -23.61 -4.92
N GLY A 35 2.52 -22.93 -4.55
CA GLY A 35 3.85 -23.22 -5.06
C GLY A 35 4.13 -22.65 -6.45
N ALA A 36 3.21 -21.83 -6.99
CA ALA A 36 3.38 -21.22 -8.30
C ALA A 36 4.32 -20.01 -8.29
N LEU A 37 4.55 -19.42 -7.12
CA LEU A 37 5.42 -18.25 -6.98
C LEU A 37 6.85 -18.68 -6.71
N GLU A 38 7.71 -18.47 -7.70
CA GLU A 38 9.12 -18.83 -7.58
C GLU A 38 9.95 -17.79 -6.81
N ASN A 39 9.58 -16.52 -6.92
CA ASN A 39 10.32 -15.43 -6.32
C ASN A 39 9.44 -14.64 -5.36
N THR A 40 9.80 -14.63 -4.08
CA THR A 40 9.05 -13.94 -3.04
C THR A 40 9.34 -12.45 -2.96
N THR A 41 10.23 -11.91 -3.79
CA THR A 41 10.56 -10.48 -3.80
C THR A 41 9.33 -9.63 -4.09
N ARG A 42 8.49 -10.04 -5.03
CA ARG A 42 7.24 -9.32 -5.35
C ARG A 42 6.32 -9.24 -4.15
N LEU A 43 6.25 -10.31 -3.37
CA LEU A 43 5.44 -10.36 -2.16
C LEU A 43 5.90 -9.31 -1.14
N LYS A 44 7.22 -9.23 -0.94
CA LYS A 44 7.82 -8.27 -0.03
C LYS A 44 7.59 -6.83 -0.50
N LEU A 45 7.72 -6.59 -1.81
CA LEU A 45 7.50 -5.26 -2.39
C LEU A 45 6.05 -4.82 -2.25
N ALA A 46 5.10 -5.73 -2.48
CA ALA A 46 3.69 -5.43 -2.31
C ALA A 46 3.35 -5.07 -0.86
N LYS A 47 3.86 -5.84 0.10
CA LYS A 47 3.67 -5.56 1.52
C LYS A 47 4.25 -4.18 1.89
N ARG A 48 5.44 -3.87 1.39
CA ARG A 48 6.09 -2.59 1.65
C ARG A 48 5.30 -1.43 1.07
N GLU A 49 4.77 -1.60 -0.15
CA GLU A 49 3.95 -0.57 -0.78
C GLU A 49 2.67 -0.30 0.02
N ILE A 50 1.99 -1.35 0.48
CA ILE A 50 0.81 -1.20 1.33
C ILE A 50 1.16 -0.43 2.61
N ALA A 51 2.27 -0.78 3.25
CA ALA A 51 2.71 -0.10 4.46
C ALA A 51 2.95 1.39 4.22
N ARG A 52 3.56 1.74 3.08
CA ARG A 52 3.80 3.14 2.71
C ARG A 52 2.50 3.91 2.48
N ILE A 53 1.55 3.29 1.78
CA ILE A 53 0.25 3.93 1.52
C ILE A 53 -0.48 4.16 2.84
N LEU A 54 -0.53 3.16 3.70
CA LEU A 54 -1.18 3.27 5.01
C LEU A 54 -0.52 4.34 5.88
N THR A 55 0.81 4.41 5.85
CA THR A 55 1.56 5.42 6.59
C THR A 55 1.20 6.83 6.10
N THR A 56 1.13 7.01 4.78
CA THR A 56 0.76 8.29 4.19
C THR A 56 -0.64 8.71 4.59
N GLN A 57 -1.61 7.78 4.52
CA GLN A 57 -2.99 8.04 4.94
C GLN A 57 -3.06 8.39 6.42
N HIS A 58 -2.32 7.65 7.25
CA HIS A 58 -2.29 7.88 8.68
C HIS A 58 -1.72 9.26 9.02
N GLN A 59 -0.64 9.65 8.35
CA GLN A 59 -0.05 10.98 8.54
C GLN A 59 -1.04 12.09 8.19
N ARG A 60 -1.79 11.94 7.10
CA ARG A 60 -2.80 12.92 6.69
C ARG A 60 -3.91 13.03 7.74
N ASN A 61 -4.39 11.89 8.24
CA ASN A 61 -5.42 11.86 9.26
C ASN A 61 -4.92 12.46 10.57
N SER A 62 -3.68 12.16 10.98
CA SER A 62 -3.08 12.73 12.19
C SER A 62 -2.97 14.25 12.10
N THR A 63 -2.58 14.77 10.93
CA THR A 63 -2.49 16.20 10.70
C THR A 63 -3.85 16.85 10.82
N LYS A 64 -4.89 16.25 10.26
CA LYS A 64 -6.26 16.74 10.37
C LYS A 64 -6.72 16.76 11.83
N GLN A 65 -6.42 15.69 12.57
CA GLN A 65 -6.77 15.59 13.99
C GLN A 65 -6.09 16.66 14.82
N LYS A 66 -4.82 16.93 14.54
CA LYS A 66 -4.08 17.98 15.24
C LYS A 66 -4.65 19.36 14.99
N VAL A 67 -5.13 19.61 13.79
CA VAL A 67 -5.74 20.90 13.42
C VAL A 67 -7.07 21.08 14.13
N GLU A 68 -7.82 20.02 14.31
CA GLU A 68 -9.13 20.05 14.96
C GLU A 68 -9.02 20.15 16.49
N SER A 69 -7.94 19.68 17.05
CA SER A 69 -7.73 19.71 18.50
C SER A 69 -6.99 20.96 18.93
#